data_049a5099057ca39cdd494f7cf4aa2b06
#
_entry.id   049a5099057ca39cdd494f7cf4aa2b06
#
_cell.length_a   1.000
_cell.length_b   1.000
_cell.length_c   1.000
_cell.angle_alpha   90.00
_cell.angle_beta   90.00
_cell.angle_gamma   90.00
#
_symmetry.space_group_name_H-M   'P 1'
#
loop_
_entity.id
_entity.type
_entity.pdbx_description
1 polymer ?
#
loop_
_entity_poly.entity_id
_entity_poly.type
_entity_poly.pdbx_seq_one_letter_code
_entity_poly.pdbx_strand_id
1 'polypeptide(L)'
;MPDDHALAADLATRAGVLLMEVRGRLAAGDTSSEALKREGDQRSHEFLMDALARHRPQDAVLSEEGAAAAVHPDRTGTSRVWIVDPVDGTREYGDPSRTDWAVHVALAEDGRPTAGAVALPALDLTLSTMSLPNPRDLPSIPDRPRVVVSRSRPPAEAVDVCNALGGVVVELGSAGAKAMAVVRGEAEAYVHSGGQ
;
A
#
# COMPACT_ATOMS: atom_id res chain seq x y z
N MET A 1 -1.83 -15.86 20.10
CA MET A 1 -2.26 -14.94 18.99
C MET A 1 -1.02 -14.59 18.20
N PRO A 2 -1.07 -14.39 16.88
CA PRO A 2 0.07 -13.86 16.14
C PRO A 2 0.44 -12.49 16.72
N ASP A 3 1.72 -12.14 16.66
CA ASP A 3 2.13 -10.78 16.98
C ASP A 3 1.57 -9.79 15.95
N ASP A 4 1.64 -8.51 16.24
CA ASP A 4 1.01 -7.50 15.38
C ASP A 4 1.72 -7.36 14.03
N HIS A 5 3.03 -7.61 13.98
CA HIS A 5 3.79 -7.61 12.73
C HIS A 5 3.36 -8.77 11.82
N ALA A 6 3.26 -9.98 12.39
CA ALA A 6 2.81 -11.16 11.65
C ALA A 6 1.35 -10.99 11.20
N LEU A 7 0.50 -10.39 12.03
CA LEU A 7 -0.89 -10.12 11.68
C LEU A 7 -0.99 -9.12 10.52
N ALA A 8 -0.23 -8.03 10.57
CA ALA A 8 -0.21 -7.05 9.47
C ALA A 8 0.19 -7.70 8.15
N ALA A 9 1.24 -8.53 8.17
CA ALA A 9 1.73 -9.23 6.97
C ALA A 9 0.70 -10.23 6.43
N ASP A 10 0.09 -11.06 7.31
CA ASP A 10 -0.95 -12.02 6.92
C ASP A 10 -2.16 -11.33 6.29
N LEU A 11 -2.67 -10.28 6.93
CA LEU A 11 -3.84 -9.56 6.46
C LEU A 11 -3.59 -8.86 5.12
N ALA A 12 -2.46 -8.17 4.96
CA ALA A 12 -2.11 -7.51 3.69
C ALA A 12 -1.97 -8.53 2.56
N THR A 13 -1.29 -9.66 2.82
CA THR A 13 -1.11 -10.73 1.84
C THR A 13 -2.44 -11.34 1.41
N ARG A 14 -3.31 -11.68 2.36
CA ARG A 14 -4.61 -12.31 2.06
C ARG A 14 -5.58 -11.36 1.37
N ALA A 15 -5.60 -10.08 1.74
CA ALA A 15 -6.34 -9.07 1.00
C ALA A 15 -5.83 -8.98 -0.44
N GLY A 16 -4.52 -9.04 -0.64
CA GLY A 16 -3.90 -9.09 -1.96
C GLY A 16 -4.34 -10.29 -2.80
N VAL A 17 -4.37 -11.49 -2.22
CA VAL A 17 -4.86 -12.70 -2.90
C VAL A 17 -6.32 -12.53 -3.34
N LEU A 18 -7.18 -12.06 -2.43
CA LEU A 18 -8.59 -11.78 -2.73
C LEU A 18 -8.74 -10.79 -3.89
N LEU A 19 -7.95 -9.73 -3.90
CA LEU A 19 -7.95 -8.73 -4.98
C LEU A 19 -7.50 -9.32 -6.32
N MET A 20 -6.50 -10.21 -6.31
CA MET A 20 -6.06 -10.90 -7.53
C MET A 20 -7.13 -11.85 -8.07
N GLU A 21 -7.88 -12.54 -7.22
CA GLU A 21 -9.03 -13.36 -7.63
C GLU A 21 -10.13 -12.51 -8.30
N VAL A 22 -10.49 -11.38 -7.68
CA VAL A 22 -11.46 -10.42 -8.26
C VAL A 22 -10.95 -9.89 -9.60
N ARG A 23 -9.67 -9.52 -9.67
CA ARG A 23 -9.04 -8.98 -10.88
C ARG A 23 -8.97 -9.99 -12.03
N GLY A 24 -8.83 -11.28 -11.75
CA GLY A 24 -8.83 -12.34 -12.74
C GLY A 24 -10.09 -12.35 -13.61
N ARG A 25 -11.22 -11.91 -13.08
CA ARG A 25 -12.50 -11.79 -13.80
C ARG A 25 -12.51 -10.70 -14.88
N LEU A 26 -11.75 -9.61 -14.67
CA LEU A 26 -11.59 -8.59 -15.70
C LEU A 26 -10.82 -9.14 -16.90
N ALA A 27 -9.75 -9.88 -16.65
CA ALA A 27 -8.97 -10.53 -17.71
C ALA A 27 -9.78 -11.55 -18.50
N ALA A 28 -10.77 -12.20 -17.87
CA ALA A 28 -11.72 -13.11 -18.52
C ALA A 28 -12.82 -12.38 -19.30
N GLY A 29 -12.94 -11.04 -19.17
CA GLY A 29 -14.02 -10.27 -19.83
C GLY A 29 -15.36 -10.30 -19.08
N ASP A 30 -15.40 -10.81 -17.86
CA ASP A 30 -16.63 -11.03 -17.08
C ASP A 30 -17.11 -9.77 -16.34
N THR A 31 -16.32 -8.70 -16.33
CA THR A 31 -16.65 -7.45 -15.64
C THR A 31 -15.99 -6.23 -16.29
N SER A 32 -16.49 -5.04 -15.99
CA SER A 32 -15.85 -3.79 -16.40
C SER A 32 -14.82 -3.33 -15.38
N SER A 33 -13.85 -2.50 -15.81
CA SER A 33 -12.85 -1.91 -14.91
C SER A 33 -13.49 -1.14 -13.74
N GLU A 34 -14.57 -0.40 -13.99
CA GLU A 34 -15.26 0.36 -12.94
C GLU A 34 -15.99 -0.54 -11.93
N ALA A 35 -16.61 -1.61 -12.40
CA ALA A 35 -17.26 -2.59 -11.52
C ALA A 35 -16.21 -3.35 -10.70
N LEU A 36 -15.09 -3.72 -11.32
CA LEU A 36 -13.95 -4.36 -10.66
C LEU A 36 -13.38 -3.50 -9.53
N LYS A 37 -13.13 -2.21 -9.78
CA LYS A 37 -12.59 -1.29 -8.77
C LYS A 37 -13.50 -1.27 -7.54
N ARG A 38 -14.80 -1.01 -7.74
CA ARG A 38 -15.76 -0.99 -6.63
C ARG A 38 -15.83 -2.31 -5.89
N GLU A 39 -15.85 -3.44 -6.61
CA GLU A 39 -15.87 -4.76 -5.97
C GLU A 39 -14.59 -5.04 -5.20
N GLY A 40 -13.44 -4.67 -5.75
CA GLY A 40 -12.14 -4.83 -5.10
C GLY A 40 -12.05 -4.03 -3.81
N ASP A 41 -12.33 -2.74 -3.88
CA ASP A 41 -12.35 -1.83 -2.72
C ASP A 41 -13.28 -2.37 -1.63
N GLN A 42 -14.52 -2.70 -1.98
CA GLN A 42 -15.51 -3.20 -1.03
C GLN A 42 -15.06 -4.52 -0.39
N ARG A 43 -14.69 -5.53 -1.17
CA ARG A 43 -14.37 -6.87 -0.65
C ARG A 43 -13.09 -6.87 0.18
N SER A 44 -12.08 -6.10 -0.24
CA SER A 44 -10.84 -5.95 0.52
C SER A 44 -11.09 -5.23 1.84
N HIS A 45 -11.87 -4.15 1.81
CA HIS A 45 -12.29 -3.42 3.02
C HIS A 45 -13.03 -4.34 3.99
N GLU A 46 -14.09 -5.01 3.54
CA GLU A 46 -14.90 -5.93 4.37
C GLU A 46 -14.02 -7.03 4.98
N PHE A 47 -13.14 -7.64 4.20
CA PHE A 47 -12.21 -8.66 4.69
C PHE A 47 -11.29 -8.13 5.79
N LEU A 48 -10.67 -6.95 5.59
CA LEU A 48 -9.75 -6.37 6.57
C LEU A 48 -10.48 -5.97 7.86
N MET A 49 -11.66 -5.35 7.75
CA MET A 49 -12.47 -4.97 8.90
C MET A 49 -12.91 -6.17 9.72
N ASP A 50 -13.44 -7.21 9.06
CA ASP A 50 -13.86 -8.44 9.73
C ASP A 50 -12.70 -9.19 10.40
N ALA A 51 -11.55 -9.23 9.76
CA ALA A 51 -10.37 -9.89 10.30
C ALA A 51 -9.82 -9.13 11.51
N LEU A 52 -9.71 -7.82 11.44
CA LEU A 52 -9.26 -6.99 12.57
C LEU A 52 -10.24 -7.06 13.74
N ALA A 53 -11.55 -7.01 13.50
CA ALA A 53 -12.55 -7.18 14.56
C ALA A 53 -12.43 -8.55 15.29
N ARG A 54 -12.06 -9.60 14.58
CA ARG A 54 -11.83 -10.93 15.18
C ARG A 54 -10.52 -11.04 15.95
N HIS A 55 -9.44 -10.48 15.40
CA HIS A 55 -8.10 -10.65 15.98
C HIS A 55 -7.74 -9.59 17.01
N ARG A 56 -8.32 -8.39 16.88
CA ARG A 56 -8.04 -7.21 17.72
C ARG A 56 -9.33 -6.44 18.06
N PRO A 57 -10.30 -7.08 18.74
CA PRO A 57 -11.64 -6.51 18.97
C PRO A 57 -11.63 -5.25 19.84
N GLN A 58 -10.53 -4.94 20.49
CA GLN A 58 -10.39 -3.75 21.35
C GLN A 58 -9.63 -2.61 20.67
N ASP A 59 -9.02 -2.86 19.51
CA ASP A 59 -8.27 -1.84 18.77
C ASP A 59 -9.22 -1.07 17.84
N ALA A 60 -8.96 0.21 17.65
CA ALA A 60 -9.66 0.99 16.63
C ALA A 60 -9.13 0.68 15.23
N VAL A 61 -9.95 0.90 14.21
CA VAL A 61 -9.55 0.77 12.80
C VAL A 61 -9.90 2.04 12.04
N LEU A 62 -8.94 2.57 11.28
CA LEU A 62 -9.10 3.63 10.31
C LEU A 62 -8.88 3.05 8.91
N SER A 63 -9.89 3.12 8.06
CA SER A 63 -9.81 2.68 6.66
C SER A 63 -10.06 3.86 5.72
N GLU A 64 -9.36 3.89 4.59
CA GLU A 64 -9.60 4.91 3.55
C GLU A 64 -11.02 4.80 3.00
N GLU A 65 -11.51 3.60 2.74
CA GLU A 65 -12.86 3.33 2.22
C GLU A 65 -13.98 3.51 3.26
N GLY A 66 -13.64 3.68 4.49
CA GLY A 66 -14.59 3.85 5.60
C GLY A 66 -14.88 5.31 5.90
N ALA A 67 -15.39 6.08 4.95
CA ALA A 67 -15.80 7.45 5.20
C ALA A 67 -16.71 7.53 6.43
N ALA A 68 -16.20 7.94 7.55
CA ALA A 68 -16.88 8.33 8.79
C ALA A 68 -17.62 7.25 9.59
N ALA A 69 -17.94 6.09 9.05
CA ALA A 69 -18.89 5.17 9.70
C ALA A 69 -18.27 3.93 10.36
N ALA A 70 -17.14 3.47 9.93
CA ALA A 70 -16.49 2.29 10.50
C ALA A 70 -15.46 2.63 11.58
N VAL A 71 -15.49 3.83 12.04
CA VAL A 71 -14.65 4.27 13.14
C VAL A 71 -15.28 3.77 14.42
N HIS A 72 -14.58 2.92 15.13
CA HIS A 72 -14.89 2.72 16.54
C HIS A 72 -15.15 4.10 17.17
N PRO A 73 -16.32 4.36 17.81
CA PRO A 73 -16.71 5.69 18.28
C PRO A 73 -15.69 6.36 19.20
N ASP A 74 -14.72 5.62 19.69
CA ASP A 74 -13.72 6.04 20.66
C ASP A 74 -12.28 6.04 20.15
N ARG A 75 -12.03 6.31 18.85
CA ARG A 75 -10.63 6.37 18.36
C ARG A 75 -9.80 7.50 19.02
N THR A 76 -10.45 8.47 19.67
CA THR A 76 -9.77 9.49 20.48
C THR A 76 -9.39 8.98 21.87
N GLY A 77 -9.94 7.85 22.31
CA GLY A 77 -9.68 7.23 23.61
C GLY A 77 -8.83 5.95 23.55
N THR A 78 -8.51 5.43 22.35
CA THR A 78 -7.67 4.23 22.22
C THR A 78 -6.25 4.57 21.82
N SER A 79 -5.29 3.94 22.51
CA SER A 79 -3.86 4.08 22.18
C SER A 79 -3.46 3.27 20.94
N ARG A 80 -4.31 2.33 20.49
CA ARG A 80 -4.00 1.40 19.39
C ARG A 80 -4.99 1.59 18.23
N VAL A 81 -4.45 1.92 17.08
CA VAL A 81 -5.23 2.17 15.85
C VAL A 81 -4.61 1.44 14.67
N TRP A 82 -5.36 0.51 14.08
CA TRP A 82 -5.02 -0.08 12.80
C TRP A 82 -5.41 0.89 11.68
N ILE A 83 -4.48 1.14 10.77
CA ILE A 83 -4.66 2.01 9.61
C ILE A 83 -4.55 1.13 8.39
N VAL A 84 -5.59 1.08 7.57
CA VAL A 84 -5.65 0.22 6.40
C VAL A 84 -6.02 1.03 5.15
N ASP A 85 -5.37 0.70 4.05
CA ASP A 85 -5.75 1.09 2.71
C ASP A 85 -6.00 -0.20 1.92
N PRO A 86 -7.29 -0.51 1.65
CA PRO A 86 -7.67 -1.76 1.00
C PRO A 86 -7.17 -1.90 -0.43
N VAL A 87 -7.04 -0.80 -1.18
CA VAL A 87 -6.53 -0.78 -2.56
C VAL A 87 -5.85 0.56 -2.87
N ASP A 88 -4.62 0.74 -2.43
CA ASP A 88 -3.79 1.88 -2.86
C ASP A 88 -3.46 1.77 -4.35
N GLY A 89 -3.93 2.75 -5.10
CA GLY A 89 -3.82 2.76 -6.56
C GLY A 89 -4.98 2.04 -7.25
N THR A 90 -6.22 2.35 -6.86
CA THR A 90 -7.45 1.79 -7.46
C THR A 90 -7.49 1.95 -8.99
N ARG A 91 -6.87 3.01 -9.53
CA ARG A 91 -6.73 3.19 -10.98
C ARG A 91 -5.84 2.11 -11.61
N GLU A 92 -4.70 1.85 -11.01
CA GLU A 92 -3.75 0.84 -11.45
C GLU A 92 -4.30 -0.58 -11.24
N TYR A 93 -5.03 -0.81 -10.15
CA TYR A 93 -5.74 -2.05 -9.92
C TYR A 93 -6.76 -2.36 -11.02
N GLY A 94 -7.48 -1.36 -11.51
CA GLY A 94 -8.43 -1.49 -12.60
C GLY A 94 -7.83 -1.68 -14.01
N ASP A 95 -6.52 -1.65 -14.16
CA ASP A 95 -5.78 -1.87 -15.41
C ASP A 95 -5.00 -3.18 -15.36
N PRO A 96 -5.38 -4.23 -16.13
CA PRO A 96 -4.73 -5.54 -16.08
C PRO A 96 -3.24 -5.52 -16.42
N SER A 97 -2.77 -4.52 -17.15
CA SER A 97 -1.36 -4.37 -17.53
C SER A 97 -0.48 -3.82 -16.41
N ARG A 98 -1.09 -3.30 -15.33
CA ARG A 98 -0.38 -2.61 -14.24
C ARG A 98 -0.10 -3.54 -13.07
N THR A 99 1.06 -3.33 -12.45
CA THR A 99 1.51 -4.07 -11.26
C THR A 99 1.78 -3.15 -10.06
N ASP A 100 1.68 -1.84 -10.24
CA ASP A 100 2.09 -0.80 -9.29
C ASP A 100 0.91 -0.28 -8.44
N TRP A 101 0.26 -1.21 -7.76
CA TRP A 101 -0.78 -0.98 -6.77
C TRP A 101 -0.51 -1.84 -5.52
N ALA A 102 -1.11 -1.49 -4.39
CA ALA A 102 -0.75 -2.09 -3.11
C ALA A 102 -1.96 -2.27 -2.18
N VAL A 103 -1.74 -3.03 -1.09
CA VAL A 103 -2.60 -3.07 0.11
C VAL A 103 -1.75 -2.68 1.30
N HIS A 104 -2.26 -1.81 2.16
CA HIS A 104 -1.56 -1.40 3.37
C HIS A 104 -2.31 -1.86 4.61
N VAL A 105 -1.57 -2.41 5.58
CA VAL A 105 -2.05 -2.70 6.93
C VAL A 105 -0.99 -2.25 7.92
N ALA A 106 -1.31 -1.29 8.77
CA ALA A 106 -0.38 -0.75 9.75
C ALA A 106 -1.05 -0.58 11.11
N LEU A 107 -0.28 -0.73 12.18
CA LEU A 107 -0.66 -0.41 13.55
C LEU A 107 0.10 0.83 14.01
N ALA A 108 -0.64 1.79 14.55
CA ALA A 108 -0.09 2.90 15.30
C ALA A 108 -0.45 2.72 16.80
N GLU A 109 0.54 2.88 17.66
CA GLU A 109 0.39 2.87 19.12
C GLU A 109 0.84 4.23 19.66
N ASP A 110 -0.01 4.87 20.43
CA ASP A 110 0.23 6.23 20.96
C ASP A 110 0.67 7.23 19.87
N GLY A 111 0.05 7.12 18.69
CA GLY A 111 0.33 7.97 17.53
C GLY A 111 1.62 7.66 16.77
N ARG A 112 2.30 6.55 17.08
CA ARG A 112 3.54 6.11 16.41
C ARG A 112 3.32 4.80 15.66
N PRO A 113 3.74 4.67 14.39
CA PRO A 113 3.72 3.38 13.70
C PRO A 113 4.62 2.37 14.42
N THR A 114 4.08 1.19 14.74
CA THR A 114 4.80 0.12 15.46
C THR A 114 4.89 -1.16 14.65
N ALA A 115 3.87 -1.49 13.88
CA ALA A 115 3.88 -2.63 12.97
C ALA A 115 3.27 -2.25 11.63
N GLY A 116 3.68 -2.90 10.55
CA GLY A 116 3.09 -2.64 9.26
C GLY A 116 3.53 -3.60 8.18
N ALA A 117 2.69 -3.69 7.15
CA ALA A 117 2.95 -4.45 5.94
C ALA A 117 2.36 -3.74 4.72
N VAL A 118 3.04 -3.87 3.61
CA VAL A 118 2.59 -3.45 2.28
C VAL A 118 2.66 -4.67 1.37
N ALA A 119 1.51 -5.14 0.91
CA ALA A 119 1.46 -6.14 -0.15
C ALA A 119 1.47 -5.47 -1.51
N LEU A 120 2.19 -6.06 -2.45
CA LEU A 120 2.24 -5.76 -3.87
C LEU A 120 1.71 -6.99 -4.62
N PRO A 121 0.39 -7.21 -4.66
CA PRO A 121 -0.17 -8.52 -5.03
C PRO A 121 0.14 -8.94 -6.46
N ALA A 122 0.22 -7.97 -7.39
CA ALA A 122 0.58 -8.25 -8.77
C ALA A 122 2.06 -8.66 -8.97
N LEU A 123 2.88 -8.53 -7.92
CA LEU A 123 4.27 -8.98 -7.86
C LEU A 123 4.46 -10.20 -6.94
N ASP A 124 3.36 -10.73 -6.39
CA ASP A 124 3.37 -11.83 -5.40
C ASP A 124 4.34 -11.55 -4.22
N LEU A 125 4.31 -10.32 -3.70
CA LEU A 125 5.25 -9.84 -2.71
C LEU A 125 4.55 -9.09 -1.58
N THR A 126 4.93 -9.39 -0.34
CA THR A 126 4.56 -8.60 0.85
C THR A 126 5.82 -8.21 1.61
N LEU A 127 6.01 -6.92 1.82
CA LEU A 127 7.04 -6.36 2.69
C LEU A 127 6.42 -5.99 4.03
N SER A 128 7.11 -6.31 5.11
CA SER A 128 6.61 -6.02 6.46
C SER A 128 7.74 -5.58 7.38
N THR A 129 7.39 -4.98 8.47
CA THR A 129 8.34 -4.59 9.52
C THR A 129 9.12 -5.76 10.12
N MET A 130 8.71 -7.02 9.87
CA MET A 130 9.46 -8.22 10.25
C MET A 130 10.49 -8.67 9.19
N SER A 131 10.28 -8.32 7.93
CA SER A 131 11.01 -8.90 6.79
C SER A 131 11.44 -7.84 5.77
N LEU A 132 11.93 -6.71 6.27
CA LEU A 132 12.52 -5.69 5.40
C LEU A 132 13.87 -6.17 4.86
N PRO A 133 14.21 -5.84 3.61
CA PRO A 133 15.57 -6.04 3.10
C PRO A 133 16.59 -5.34 4.01
N ASN A 134 17.72 -5.99 4.23
CA ASN A 134 18.80 -5.32 4.94
C ASN A 134 19.35 -4.20 4.05
N PRO A 135 19.43 -2.95 4.52
CA PRO A 135 19.94 -1.83 3.70
C PRO A 135 21.36 -2.06 3.17
N ARG A 136 22.16 -2.92 3.83
CA ARG A 136 23.51 -3.26 3.37
C ARG A 136 23.53 -4.21 2.16
N ASP A 137 22.42 -4.92 1.92
CA ASP A 137 22.30 -5.87 0.82
C ASP A 137 21.63 -5.22 -0.41
N LEU A 138 21.20 -3.94 -0.26
CA LEU A 138 20.68 -3.18 -1.38
C LEU A 138 21.78 -2.88 -2.41
N PRO A 139 21.43 -2.77 -3.70
CA PRO A 139 22.39 -2.37 -4.74
C PRO A 139 23.05 -1.01 -4.42
N SER A 140 24.27 -0.82 -4.84
CA SER A 140 24.91 0.50 -4.76
C SER A 140 24.15 1.52 -5.60
N ILE A 141 24.12 2.77 -5.14
CA ILE A 141 23.51 3.87 -5.89
C ILE A 141 24.21 4.00 -7.26
N PRO A 142 23.46 3.91 -8.36
CA PRO A 142 24.05 4.06 -9.70
C PRO A 142 24.44 5.52 -9.98
N ASP A 143 25.30 5.74 -10.98
CA ASP A 143 25.69 7.09 -11.40
C ASP A 143 24.49 7.96 -11.79
N ARG A 144 23.42 7.36 -12.24
CA ARG A 144 22.15 8.01 -12.54
C ARG A 144 21.04 7.42 -11.66
N PRO A 145 20.78 8.01 -10.48
CA PRO A 145 19.79 7.49 -9.55
C PRO A 145 18.38 7.57 -10.13
N ARG A 146 17.56 6.56 -9.82
CA ARG A 146 16.14 6.49 -10.21
C ARG A 146 15.30 7.19 -9.15
N VAL A 147 14.55 8.20 -9.56
CA VAL A 147 13.64 8.96 -8.70
C VAL A 147 12.21 8.60 -9.06
N VAL A 148 11.51 7.96 -8.13
CA VAL A 148 10.10 7.56 -8.35
C VAL A 148 9.18 8.75 -8.12
N VAL A 149 8.26 8.94 -9.04
CA VAL A 149 7.25 10.00 -8.97
C VAL A 149 5.85 9.45 -9.26
N SER A 150 4.83 10.25 -8.94
CA SER A 150 3.46 9.90 -9.31
C SER A 150 3.28 9.98 -10.84
N ARG A 151 2.83 8.90 -11.46
CA ARG A 151 2.54 8.86 -12.90
C ARG A 151 1.46 9.84 -13.32
N SER A 152 0.43 10.01 -12.50
CA SER A 152 -0.72 10.86 -12.84
C SER A 152 -0.57 12.31 -12.42
N ARG A 153 0.29 12.59 -11.43
CA ARG A 153 0.51 13.92 -10.85
C ARG A 153 1.97 14.04 -10.39
N PRO A 154 2.94 14.02 -11.31
CA PRO A 154 4.34 14.21 -10.92
C PRO A 154 4.52 15.62 -10.35
N PRO A 155 5.01 15.78 -9.12
CA PRO A 155 5.27 17.12 -8.58
C PRO A 155 6.48 17.75 -9.28
N ALA A 156 6.41 19.07 -9.53
CA ALA A 156 7.51 19.78 -10.19
C ALA A 156 8.81 19.66 -9.40
N GLU A 157 8.73 19.72 -8.08
CA GLU A 157 9.86 19.57 -7.15
C GLU A 157 10.57 18.21 -7.31
N ALA A 158 9.84 17.16 -7.65
CA ALA A 158 10.44 15.84 -7.88
C ALA A 158 11.29 15.82 -9.15
N VAL A 159 10.87 16.53 -10.18
CA VAL A 159 11.64 16.70 -11.41
C VAL A 159 12.91 17.51 -11.14
N ASP A 160 12.80 18.58 -10.35
CA ASP A 160 13.94 19.42 -9.97
C ASP A 160 14.97 18.62 -9.15
N VAL A 161 14.50 17.83 -8.18
CA VAL A 161 15.37 16.92 -7.40
C VAL A 161 16.05 15.91 -8.32
N CYS A 162 15.31 15.29 -9.23
CA CYS A 162 15.86 14.32 -10.17
C CYS A 162 16.96 14.95 -11.05
N ASN A 163 16.72 16.15 -11.57
CA ASN A 163 17.70 16.89 -12.39
C ASN A 163 18.94 17.25 -11.57
N ALA A 164 18.77 17.73 -10.34
CA ALA A 164 19.89 18.07 -9.45
C ALA A 164 20.78 16.86 -9.12
N LEU A 165 20.18 15.67 -9.06
CA LEU A 165 20.89 14.40 -8.84
C LEU A 165 21.48 13.80 -10.14
N GLY A 166 21.25 14.41 -11.31
CA GLY A 166 21.59 13.79 -12.59
C GLY A 166 20.84 12.47 -12.84
N GLY A 167 19.69 12.30 -12.22
CA GLY A 167 18.94 11.06 -12.15
C GLY A 167 18.04 10.76 -13.35
N VAL A 168 17.20 9.76 -13.18
CA VAL A 168 16.17 9.35 -14.13
C VAL A 168 14.83 9.29 -13.41
N VAL A 169 13.80 9.90 -13.99
CA VAL A 169 12.43 9.81 -13.47
C VAL A 169 11.84 8.43 -13.80
N VAL A 170 11.24 7.79 -12.80
CA VAL A 170 10.47 6.54 -12.92
C VAL A 170 9.05 6.80 -12.45
N GLU A 171 8.07 6.58 -13.32
CA GLU A 171 6.67 6.83 -13.03
C GLU A 171 5.96 5.57 -12.53
N LEU A 172 5.43 5.62 -11.32
CA LEU A 172 4.59 4.57 -10.72
C LEU A 172 3.26 5.15 -10.22
N GLY A 173 2.26 4.27 -10.09
CA GLY A 173 0.91 4.67 -9.70
C GLY A 173 0.76 4.92 -8.19
N SER A 174 0.64 3.85 -7.42
CA SER A 174 0.32 3.94 -6.00
C SER A 174 1.46 4.49 -5.13
N ALA A 175 1.12 5.07 -3.99
CA ALA A 175 2.10 5.53 -3.02
C ALA A 175 2.91 4.37 -2.44
N GLY A 176 2.24 3.27 -2.12
CA GLY A 176 2.87 2.06 -1.62
C GLY A 176 3.84 1.44 -2.60
N ALA A 177 3.45 1.30 -3.88
CA ALA A 177 4.35 0.77 -4.90
C ALA A 177 5.62 1.64 -5.05
N LYS A 178 5.48 2.98 -4.99
CA LYS A 178 6.62 3.90 -5.03
C LYS A 178 7.54 3.76 -3.82
N ALA A 179 6.95 3.75 -2.62
CA ALA A 179 7.72 3.58 -1.39
C ALA A 179 8.45 2.22 -1.35
N MET A 180 7.74 1.15 -1.74
CA MET A 180 8.31 -0.19 -1.75
C MET A 180 9.36 -0.40 -2.86
N ALA A 181 9.30 0.33 -3.96
CA ALA A 181 10.37 0.34 -4.96
C ALA A 181 11.70 0.84 -4.36
N VAL A 182 11.64 1.87 -3.51
CA VAL A 182 12.83 2.37 -2.78
C VAL A 182 13.30 1.34 -1.75
N VAL A 183 12.40 0.78 -0.96
CA VAL A 183 12.76 -0.24 0.05
C VAL A 183 13.43 -1.47 -0.57
N ARG A 184 13.06 -1.84 -1.82
CA ARG A 184 13.64 -2.96 -2.56
C ARG A 184 14.90 -2.61 -3.36
N GLY A 185 15.33 -1.34 -3.34
CA GLY A 185 16.48 -0.88 -4.14
C GLY A 185 16.20 -0.84 -5.65
N GLU A 186 14.95 -0.82 -6.06
CA GLU A 186 14.55 -0.61 -7.46
C GLU A 186 14.54 0.87 -7.84
N ALA A 187 14.56 1.74 -6.85
CA ALA A 187 14.76 3.18 -6.99
C ALA A 187 15.51 3.73 -5.77
N GLU A 188 16.16 4.87 -5.93
CA GLU A 188 16.97 5.48 -4.88
C GLU A 188 16.20 6.54 -4.09
N ALA A 189 15.15 7.11 -4.67
CA ALA A 189 14.33 8.10 -3.98
C ALA A 189 12.87 8.07 -4.45
N TYR A 190 11.97 8.41 -3.53
CA TYR A 190 10.57 8.75 -3.81
C TYR A 190 10.33 10.19 -3.33
N VAL A 191 9.88 11.05 -4.21
CA VAL A 191 9.57 12.45 -3.89
C VAL A 191 8.09 12.71 -4.05
N HIS A 192 7.48 13.25 -3.01
CA HIS A 192 6.06 13.59 -2.93
C HIS A 192 5.90 14.96 -2.29
N SER A 193 5.18 15.87 -2.91
CA SER A 193 5.00 17.25 -2.44
C SER A 193 3.83 17.46 -1.49
N GLY A 194 3.10 16.39 -1.14
CA GLY A 194 2.04 16.46 -0.13
C GLY A 194 0.87 17.35 -0.55
N GLY A 195 0.30 17.16 -1.70
CA GLY A 195 -0.92 17.82 -2.12
C GLY A 195 -2.03 16.80 -2.32
N GLN A 196 -3.10 16.91 -1.59
CA GLN A 196 -4.37 16.24 -1.89
C GLN A 196 -5.30 17.19 -2.63
#